data_2e664536bd4ddab428bb7c1e0146d8cb
#
_entry.id   2e664536bd4ddab428bb7c1e0146d8cb
#
_cell.length_a   1.000
_cell.length_b   1.000
_cell.length_c   1.000
_cell.angle_alpha   90.00
_cell.angle_beta   90.00
_cell.angle_gamma   90.00
#
_symmetry.space_group_name_H-M   'P 1'
#
loop_
_entity.id
_entity.type
_entity.pdbx_description
1 polymer ?
#
loop_
_entity_poly.entity_id
_entity_poly.type
_entity_poly.pdbx_seq_one_letter_code
_entity_poly.pdbx_strand_id
1 'polypeptide(L)'
;MILTRAKLTENETSFYRTILYHTTSETHGQPWLRQAFYKLTPVAVLGSGTMAVDKFWRVYIDFDRMREQGATYAAGVLGHEVWHLLRKHHERFV
;
A
#
# COMPACT_ATOMS: atom_id res chain seq x y z
N MET A 1 16.60 -2.01 -14.01
CA MET A 1 16.54 -3.07 -12.97
C MET A 1 15.75 -2.57 -11.78
N ILE A 2 14.82 -3.37 -11.27
CA ILE A 2 14.04 -3.02 -10.08
C ILE A 2 14.67 -3.75 -8.88
N LEU A 3 15.03 -2.97 -7.86
CA LEU A 3 15.59 -3.50 -6.62
C LEU A 3 14.53 -3.50 -5.53
N THR A 4 14.49 -4.58 -4.76
CA THR A 4 13.54 -4.70 -3.66
C THR A 4 14.26 -4.87 -2.33
N ARG A 5 13.67 -4.35 -1.26
CA ARG A 5 14.21 -4.45 0.08
C ARG A 5 13.06 -4.62 1.08
N ALA A 6 13.06 -5.75 1.79
CA ALA A 6 11.98 -6.08 2.72
C ALA A 6 12.01 -5.22 3.99
N LYS A 7 13.21 -4.78 4.42
CA LYS A 7 13.32 -3.97 5.64
C LYS A 7 13.29 -2.49 5.29
N LEU A 8 12.32 -1.76 5.83
CA LEU A 8 12.18 -0.33 5.63
C LEU A 8 13.10 0.45 6.55
N THR A 9 13.55 1.62 6.08
CA THR A 9 14.22 2.59 6.95
C THR A 9 13.19 3.25 7.86
N GLU A 10 13.68 3.99 8.88
CA GLU A 10 12.77 4.73 9.76
C GLU A 10 11.92 5.76 8.99
N ASN A 11 12.52 6.46 8.04
CA ASN A 11 11.80 7.43 7.22
C ASN A 11 10.75 6.77 6.36
N GLU A 12 11.06 5.61 5.78
CA GLU A 12 10.12 4.85 4.99
C GLU A 12 8.96 4.34 5.84
N THR A 13 9.27 3.81 7.02
CA THR A 13 8.24 3.34 7.96
C THR A 13 7.31 4.48 8.37
N SER A 14 7.88 5.64 8.69
CA SER A 14 7.10 6.81 9.07
C SER A 14 6.18 7.27 7.95
N PHE A 15 6.71 7.31 6.72
CA PHE A 15 5.92 7.68 5.53
C PHE A 15 4.80 6.67 5.29
N TYR A 16 5.08 5.38 5.43
CA TYR A 16 4.09 4.34 5.25
C TYR A 16 2.96 4.46 6.28
N ARG A 17 3.30 4.77 7.53
CA ARG A 17 2.28 5.01 8.57
C ARG A 17 1.38 6.19 8.21
N THR A 18 1.96 7.23 7.63
CA THR A 18 1.19 8.38 7.16
C THR A 18 0.24 7.99 6.04
N ILE A 19 0.71 7.17 5.10
CA ILE A 19 -0.15 6.63 4.03
C ILE A 19 -1.32 5.85 4.63
N LEU A 20 -1.04 4.96 5.58
CA LEU A 20 -2.08 4.16 6.23
C LEU A 20 -3.08 5.05 6.97
N TYR A 21 -2.60 6.08 7.65
CA TYR A 21 -3.47 7.01 8.35
C TYR A 21 -4.46 7.67 7.39
N HIS A 22 -3.97 8.20 6.27
CA HIS A 22 -4.85 8.83 5.28
C HIS A 22 -5.83 7.83 4.67
N THR A 23 -5.36 6.62 4.38
CA THR A 23 -6.19 5.59 3.79
C THR A 23 -7.31 5.16 4.74
N THR A 24 -6.97 4.91 6.00
CA THR A 24 -7.94 4.40 6.97
C THR A 24 -8.89 5.49 7.46
N SER A 25 -8.48 6.75 7.45
CA SER A 25 -9.37 7.85 7.86
C SER A 25 -10.51 8.06 6.87
N GLU A 26 -10.31 7.67 5.61
CA GLU A 26 -11.36 7.77 4.58
C GLU A 26 -12.29 6.57 4.54
N THR A 27 -12.02 5.53 5.36
CA THR A 27 -12.83 4.32 5.38
C THR A 27 -13.82 4.32 6.54
N HIS A 28 -14.43 5.47 6.83
CA HIS A 28 -15.39 5.61 7.93
C HIS A 28 -16.51 4.57 7.83
N GLY A 29 -16.76 3.87 8.93
CA GLY A 29 -17.83 2.89 9.01
C GLY A 29 -17.54 1.55 8.34
N GLN A 30 -16.29 1.32 7.90
CA GLN A 30 -15.90 0.06 7.27
C GLN A 30 -14.68 -0.53 7.97
N PRO A 31 -14.83 -1.03 9.22
CA PRO A 31 -13.69 -1.52 10.00
C PRO A 31 -12.99 -2.73 9.36
N TRP A 32 -13.72 -3.55 8.59
CA TRP A 32 -13.11 -4.69 7.91
C TRP A 32 -12.08 -4.23 6.87
N LEU A 33 -12.34 -3.11 6.21
CA LEU A 33 -11.43 -2.57 5.22
C LEU A 33 -10.15 -2.04 5.88
N ARG A 34 -10.30 -1.42 7.07
CA ARG A 34 -9.16 -0.98 7.85
C ARG A 34 -8.25 -2.16 8.21
N GLN A 35 -8.84 -3.29 8.62
CA GLN A 35 -8.07 -4.48 8.92
C GLN A 35 -7.31 -5.00 7.70
N ALA A 36 -7.90 -4.90 6.52
CA ALA A 36 -7.25 -5.31 5.29
C ALA A 36 -5.96 -4.51 5.06
N PHE A 37 -5.99 -3.19 5.29
CA PHE A 37 -4.80 -2.36 5.15
C PHE A 37 -3.71 -2.74 6.14
N TYR A 38 -4.08 -3.11 7.36
CA TYR A 38 -3.08 -3.49 8.38
C TYR A 38 -2.49 -4.88 8.15
N LYS A 39 -3.08 -5.69 7.29
CA LYS A 39 -2.51 -6.98 6.91
C LYS A 39 -1.37 -6.87 5.92
N LEU A 40 -1.25 -5.73 5.26
CA LEU A 40 -0.23 -5.53 4.23
C LEU A 40 1.18 -5.53 4.83
N THR A 41 2.11 -6.17 4.12
CA THR A 41 3.53 -6.15 4.47
C THR A 41 4.24 -5.25 3.45
N PRO A 42 4.76 -4.09 3.87
CA PRO A 42 5.41 -3.18 2.92
C PRO A 42 6.81 -3.66 2.53
N VAL A 43 7.12 -3.51 1.25
CA VAL A 43 8.44 -3.82 0.68
C VAL A 43 8.89 -2.61 -0.12
N ALA A 44 10.10 -2.14 0.17
CA ALA A 44 10.65 -1.00 -0.56
C ALA A 44 11.14 -1.46 -1.93
N VAL A 45 10.79 -0.71 -2.95
CA VAL A 45 11.19 -0.97 -4.34
C VAL A 45 11.84 0.28 -4.89
N LEU A 46 12.94 0.11 -5.61
CA LEU A 46 13.62 1.21 -6.25
C LEU A 46 13.45 1.07 -7.76
N GLY A 47 12.94 2.11 -8.40
CA GLY A 47 12.85 2.19 -9.85
C GLY A 47 11.53 1.74 -10.47
N SER A 48 10.54 1.33 -9.66
CA SER A 48 9.24 0.94 -10.22
C SER A 48 8.36 2.14 -10.60
N GLY A 49 8.59 3.27 -9.96
CA GLY A 49 7.82 4.50 -10.20
C GLY A 49 6.42 4.48 -9.64
N THR A 50 6.00 3.40 -8.98
CA THR A 50 4.63 3.26 -8.50
C THR A 50 4.55 2.33 -7.29
N MET A 51 3.35 1.88 -7.00
CA MET A 51 3.03 0.97 -5.90
C MET A 51 2.18 -0.17 -6.45
N ALA A 52 2.39 -1.38 -5.94
CA ALA A 52 1.63 -2.55 -6.36
C ALA A 52 1.43 -3.50 -5.18
N VAL A 53 0.31 -4.24 -5.19
CA VAL A 53 0.00 -5.23 -4.14
C VAL A 53 -0.12 -6.60 -4.79
N ASP A 54 0.54 -7.61 -4.20
CA ASP A 54 0.45 -8.97 -4.72
C ASP A 54 -0.60 -9.79 -3.95
N LYS A 55 -0.83 -11.03 -4.42
CA LYS A 55 -1.83 -11.92 -3.83
C LYS A 55 -1.49 -12.41 -2.42
N PHE A 56 -0.26 -12.18 -1.97
CA PHE A 56 0.21 -12.54 -0.64
C PHE A 56 0.15 -11.38 0.34
N TRP A 57 -0.56 -10.30 -0.02
CA TRP A 57 -0.71 -9.10 0.80
C TRP A 57 0.61 -8.38 1.06
N ARG A 58 1.51 -8.41 0.10
CA ARG A 58 2.71 -7.58 0.13
C ARG A 58 2.49 -6.37 -0.77
N VAL A 59 2.83 -5.19 -0.25
CA VAL A 59 2.74 -3.96 -1.03
C VAL A 59 4.16 -3.48 -1.37
N TYR A 60 4.41 -3.35 -2.66
CA TYR A 60 5.70 -2.92 -3.19
C TYR A 60 5.62 -1.42 -3.46
N ILE A 61 6.44 -0.64 -2.77
CA ILE A 61 6.36 0.82 -2.77
C ILE A 61 7.68 1.42 -3.23
N ASP A 62 7.64 2.22 -4.29
CA ASP A 62 8.73 3.09 -4.64
C ASP A 62 8.62 4.35 -3.78
N PHE A 63 9.27 4.33 -2.61
CA PHE A 63 9.14 5.40 -1.62
C PHE A 63 9.63 6.75 -2.15
N ASP A 64 10.70 6.76 -2.94
CA ASP A 64 11.20 8.01 -3.50
C ASP A 64 10.15 8.67 -4.39
N ARG A 65 9.53 7.88 -5.25
CA ARG A 65 8.49 8.39 -6.15
C ARG A 65 7.24 8.81 -5.38
N MET A 66 6.83 8.02 -4.39
CA MET A 66 5.64 8.34 -3.61
C MET A 66 5.83 9.59 -2.76
N ARG A 67 7.03 9.81 -2.23
CA ARG A 67 7.33 11.03 -1.48
C ARG A 67 7.25 12.26 -2.37
N GLU A 68 7.68 12.16 -3.62
CA GLU A 68 7.55 13.27 -4.58
C GLU A 68 6.08 13.62 -4.83
N GLN A 69 5.22 12.60 -4.89
CA GLN A 69 3.79 12.80 -5.16
C GLN A 69 3.01 13.18 -3.90
N GLY A 70 3.50 12.84 -2.73
CA GLY A 70 2.88 13.15 -1.45
C GLY A 70 2.05 12.01 -0.88
N ALA A 71 1.85 12.06 0.45
CA ALA A 71 1.18 10.98 1.18
C ALA A 71 -0.29 10.80 0.77
N THR A 72 -0.99 11.87 0.45
CA THR A 72 -2.39 11.79 0.03
C THR A 72 -2.51 11.07 -1.30
N TYR A 73 -1.62 11.37 -2.24
CA TYR A 73 -1.59 10.68 -3.53
C TYR A 73 -1.27 9.19 -3.32
N ALA A 74 -0.27 8.89 -2.50
CA ALA A 74 0.13 7.52 -2.21
C ALA A 74 -1.00 6.73 -1.56
N ALA A 75 -1.77 7.37 -0.66
CA ALA A 75 -2.92 6.73 -0.02
C ALA A 75 -4.00 6.37 -1.04
N GLY A 76 -4.24 7.25 -2.01
CA GLY A 76 -5.19 6.98 -3.08
C GLY A 76 -4.76 5.79 -3.94
N VAL A 77 -3.47 5.70 -4.28
CA VAL A 77 -2.94 4.57 -5.05
C VAL A 77 -3.06 3.27 -4.25
N LEU A 78 -2.70 3.31 -2.96
CA LEU A 78 -2.80 2.12 -2.11
C LEU A 78 -4.24 1.63 -2.00
N GLY A 79 -5.17 2.54 -1.77
CA GLY A 79 -6.60 2.19 -1.70
C GLY A 79 -7.08 1.51 -2.97
N HIS A 80 -6.67 2.03 -4.12
CA HIS A 80 -7.03 1.47 -5.42
C HIS A 80 -6.47 0.05 -5.59
N GLU A 81 -5.21 -0.17 -5.22
CA GLU A 81 -4.56 -1.47 -5.35
C GLU A 81 -5.19 -2.50 -4.41
N VAL A 82 -5.51 -2.12 -3.17
CA VAL A 82 -6.16 -3.02 -2.21
C VAL A 82 -7.56 -3.37 -2.70
N TRP A 83 -8.28 -2.40 -3.27
CA TRP A 83 -9.60 -2.66 -3.83
C TRP A 83 -9.55 -3.72 -4.93
N HIS A 84 -8.57 -3.63 -5.83
CA HIS A 84 -8.37 -4.64 -6.88
C HIS A 84 -8.06 -6.01 -6.28
N LEU A 85 -7.22 -6.07 -5.27
CA LEU A 85 -6.88 -7.33 -4.62
C LEU A 85 -8.11 -7.98 -3.98
N LEU A 86 -8.92 -7.21 -3.30
CA LEU A 86 -10.15 -7.69 -2.68
C LEU A 86 -11.15 -8.22 -3.71
N ARG A 87 -11.27 -7.52 -4.84
CA ARG A 87 -12.16 -7.96 -5.91
C ARG A 87 -11.71 -9.29 -6.50
N LYS A 88 -10.42 -9.46 -6.73
CA LYS A 88 -9.89 -10.72 -7.25
C LYS A 88 -10.11 -11.87 -6.29
N HIS A 89 -9.96 -11.62 -4.99
CA HIS A 89 -10.24 -12.62 -3.96
C HIS A 89 -11.70 -13.04 -3.98
N HIS A 90 -12.58 -12.07 -4.07
CA HIS A 90 -14.03 -12.32 -4.12
C HIS A 90 -14.40 -13.16 -5.35
N GLU A 91 -13.86 -12.80 -6.49
CA GLU A 91 -14.14 -13.51 -7.75
C GLU A 91 -13.68 -14.97 -7.72
N ARG A 92 -12.63 -15.28 -6.96
CA ARG A 92 -12.11 -16.64 -6.86
C ARG A 92 -13.00 -17.57 -6.03
N PHE A 93 -13.81 -17.03 -5.16
CA PHE A 93 -14.66 -17.81 -4.27
C PHE A 93 -16.12 -17.90 -4.73
N VAL A 94 -16.42 -17.32 -5.87
CA VAL A 94 -17.77 -17.35 -6.43
C VAL A 94 -17.98 -18.52 -7.38
#